data_235529c9224623c7130eed715b93dcf4
#
_entry.id   235529c9224623c7130eed715b93dcf4
#
_cell.length_a   1.000
_cell.length_b   1.000
_cell.length_c   1.000
_cell.angle_alpha   90.00
_cell.angle_beta   90.00
_cell.angle_gamma   90.00
#
_symmetry.space_group_name_H-M   'P 1'
#
loop_
_entity.id
_entity.type
_entity.pdbx_description
1 polymer ?
#
loop_
_entity_poly.entity_id
_entity_poly.type
_entity_poly.pdbx_seq_one_letter_code
_entity_poly.pdbx_strand_id
1 'polypeptide(L)'
;DETINTQRLGKALSQFELQLVSSNSKYDKVMRGEAGFILPEQLGYDIFKKKCISCHTEPFFTDFSYRNTGLPVDKVLRDLGRMKITGKAEDSLKFKVPSLRNVGMTFPYGHDGRFFSLMSVFEHYRKNMVVGPVTDSLLRDKLALSNFEIGQLTAFLHTLTDSAFLKDPRFVQPGYENLSNPPADIHQ
;
A
#
# COMPACT_ATOMS: atom_id res chain seq x y z
N ASP A 1 2.06 -37.88 11.75
CA ASP A 1 2.44 -37.76 10.35
C ASP A 1 3.15 -36.43 10.14
N GLU A 2 4.45 -36.46 9.79
CA GLU A 2 5.34 -35.30 9.59
C GLU A 2 5.38 -34.84 8.14
N THR A 3 4.53 -35.37 7.27
CA THR A 3 4.54 -35.07 5.84
C THR A 3 4.21 -33.60 5.59
N ILE A 4 5.12 -32.89 4.91
CA ILE A 4 4.86 -31.53 4.41
C ILE A 4 3.93 -31.63 3.20
N ASN A 5 2.78 -30.98 3.29
CA ASN A 5 1.83 -30.86 2.18
C ASN A 5 1.32 -29.42 2.04
N THR A 6 0.65 -29.13 0.92
CA THR A 6 0.15 -27.78 0.61
C THR A 6 -0.76 -27.21 1.70
N GLN A 7 -1.60 -28.06 2.33
CA GLN A 7 -2.50 -27.61 3.38
C GLN A 7 -1.74 -27.18 4.65
N ARG A 8 -0.72 -27.95 5.05
CA ARG A 8 0.11 -27.61 6.22
C ARG A 8 0.94 -26.36 5.95
N LEU A 9 1.53 -26.25 4.75
CA LEU A 9 2.24 -25.06 4.32
C LEU A 9 1.33 -23.82 4.36
N GLY A 10 0.14 -23.94 3.76
CA GLY A 10 -0.84 -22.83 3.78
C GLY A 10 -1.24 -22.42 5.19
N LYS A 11 -1.46 -23.38 6.10
CA LYS A 11 -1.76 -23.08 7.51
C LYS A 11 -0.60 -22.37 8.22
N ALA A 12 0.63 -22.80 8.00
CA ALA A 12 1.80 -22.18 8.61
C ALA A 12 1.99 -20.75 8.12
N LEU A 13 1.85 -20.49 6.82
CA LEU A 13 1.88 -19.15 6.24
C LEU A 13 0.76 -18.27 6.82
N SER A 14 -0.47 -18.78 6.90
CA SER A 14 -1.60 -18.05 7.47
C SER A 14 -1.37 -17.70 8.95
N GLN A 15 -0.80 -18.61 9.74
CA GLN A 15 -0.47 -18.33 11.15
C GLN A 15 0.58 -17.24 11.28
N PHE A 16 1.58 -17.24 10.41
CA PHE A 16 2.59 -16.17 10.39
C PHE A 16 1.95 -14.83 9.99
N GLU A 17 1.18 -14.80 8.90
CA GLU A 17 0.51 -13.58 8.42
C GLU A 17 -0.44 -12.97 9.47
N LEU A 18 -1.17 -13.80 10.23
CA LEU A 18 -2.05 -13.34 11.31
C LEU A 18 -1.31 -12.64 12.46
N GLN A 19 0.00 -12.84 12.60
CA GLN A 19 0.81 -12.14 13.58
C GLN A 19 1.31 -10.78 13.10
N LEU A 20 1.22 -10.49 11.79
CA LEU A 20 1.69 -9.25 11.18
C LEU A 20 0.69 -8.12 11.43
N VAL A 21 0.54 -7.71 12.69
CA VAL A 21 -0.41 -6.66 13.10
C VAL A 21 0.34 -5.35 13.33
N SER A 22 0.15 -4.39 12.41
CA SER A 22 0.65 -3.02 12.54
C SER A 22 -0.46 -2.10 13.06
N SER A 23 -0.40 -1.74 14.35
CA SER A 23 -1.47 -1.00 15.07
C SER A 23 -0.94 0.02 16.07
N ASN A 24 0.34 0.41 15.98
CA ASN A 24 0.96 1.36 16.90
C ASN A 24 1.68 2.51 16.21
N SER A 25 1.18 2.90 15.03
CA SER A 25 1.64 4.08 14.33
C SER A 25 1.22 5.39 15.04
N LYS A 26 1.75 6.55 14.60
CA LYS A 26 1.28 7.84 15.12
C LYS A 26 -0.22 8.03 14.90
N TYR A 27 -0.74 7.64 13.72
CA TYR A 27 -2.18 7.64 13.43
C TYR A 27 -2.97 6.87 14.49
N ASP A 28 -2.54 5.64 14.82
CA ASP A 28 -3.24 4.82 15.82
C ASP A 28 -3.26 5.49 17.20
N LYS A 29 -2.15 6.11 17.60
CA LYS A 29 -2.07 6.87 18.86
C LYS A 29 -2.99 8.08 18.87
N VAL A 30 -3.12 8.79 17.74
CA VAL A 30 -4.05 9.90 17.61
C VAL A 30 -5.50 9.41 17.75
N MET A 31 -5.84 8.28 17.09
CA MET A 31 -7.20 7.72 17.19
C MET A 31 -7.54 7.24 18.60
N ARG A 32 -6.56 6.86 19.41
CA ARG A 32 -6.73 6.51 20.83
C ARG A 32 -6.68 7.71 21.79
N GLY A 33 -6.44 8.93 21.27
CA GLY A 33 -6.29 10.13 22.10
C GLY A 33 -4.95 10.26 22.84
N GLU A 34 -3.95 9.46 22.46
CA GLU A 34 -2.61 9.41 23.07
C GLU A 34 -1.63 10.41 22.43
N ALA A 35 -1.96 10.97 21.27
CA ALA A 35 -1.16 11.92 20.51
C ALA A 35 -2.04 12.89 19.72
N GLY A 36 -1.43 13.89 19.06
CA GLY A 36 -2.08 14.80 18.14
C GLY A 36 -1.37 14.86 16.80
N PHE A 37 -2.11 15.17 15.73
CA PHE A 37 -1.52 15.54 14.46
C PHE A 37 -0.95 16.97 14.56
N ILE A 38 0.20 17.19 13.94
CA ILE A 38 0.65 18.56 13.64
C ILE A 38 -0.13 19.08 12.42
N LEU A 39 -0.10 20.40 12.20
CA LEU A 39 -0.93 21.02 11.17
C LEU A 39 -0.81 20.39 9.76
N PRO A 40 0.40 20.08 9.22
CA PRO A 40 0.51 19.42 7.92
C PRO A 40 -0.15 18.03 7.89
N GLU A 41 -0.02 17.24 8.95
CA GLU A 41 -0.60 15.90 9.06
C GLU A 41 -2.13 15.97 9.14
N GLN A 42 -2.67 16.94 9.90
CA GLN A 42 -4.11 17.14 10.01
C GLN A 42 -4.72 17.56 8.67
N LEU A 43 -4.10 18.51 7.97
CA LEU A 43 -4.52 18.92 6.63
C LEU A 43 -4.47 17.74 5.65
N GLY A 44 -3.40 16.94 5.72
CA GLY A 44 -3.25 15.73 4.91
C GLY A 44 -4.33 14.69 5.21
N TYR A 45 -4.69 14.49 6.47
CA TYR A 45 -5.77 13.61 6.87
C TYR A 45 -7.14 14.09 6.34
N ASP A 46 -7.39 15.40 6.38
CA ASP A 46 -8.63 15.97 5.85
C ASP A 46 -8.74 15.83 4.31
N ILE A 47 -7.62 15.96 3.60
CA ILE A 47 -7.54 15.70 2.16
C ILE A 47 -7.75 14.20 1.88
N PHE A 48 -7.11 13.33 2.66
CA PHE A 48 -7.25 11.88 2.57
C PHE A 48 -8.71 11.45 2.69
N LYS A 49 -9.43 11.95 3.70
CA LYS A 49 -10.86 11.68 3.91
C LYS A 49 -11.73 12.11 2.73
N LYS A 50 -11.35 13.16 2.02
CA LYS A 50 -12.11 13.66 0.87
C LYS A 50 -11.82 12.91 -0.43
N LYS A 51 -10.57 12.46 -0.63
CA LYS A 51 -10.09 12.00 -1.95
C LYS A 51 -9.66 10.54 -2.00
N CYS A 52 -9.38 9.89 -0.86
CA CYS A 52 -8.73 8.58 -0.82
C CYS A 52 -9.52 7.51 -0.05
N ILE A 53 -10.32 7.92 0.95
CA ILE A 53 -10.98 7.01 1.91
C ILE A 53 -11.95 6.03 1.25
N SER A 54 -12.53 6.38 0.11
CA SER A 54 -13.48 5.52 -0.62
C SER A 54 -12.88 4.19 -1.07
N CYS A 55 -11.55 4.13 -1.23
CA CYS A 55 -10.81 2.92 -1.57
C CYS A 55 -9.92 2.47 -0.41
N HIS A 56 -9.32 3.42 0.30
CA HIS A 56 -8.40 3.17 1.41
C HIS A 56 -9.11 3.38 2.76
N THR A 57 -10.12 2.54 3.02
CA THR A 57 -10.99 2.64 4.19
C THR A 57 -10.26 2.35 5.50
N GLU A 58 -10.44 3.20 6.50
CA GLU A 58 -9.92 3.01 7.86
C GLU A 58 -10.60 1.83 8.56
N PRO A 59 -9.97 1.18 9.51
CA PRO A 59 -8.61 1.39 10.03
C PRO A 59 -7.52 0.66 9.24
N PHE A 60 -7.88 -0.17 8.27
CA PHE A 60 -6.95 -0.98 7.47
C PHE A 60 -6.34 -0.21 6.29
N PHE A 61 -6.90 0.95 5.94
CA PHE A 61 -6.51 1.75 4.79
C PHE A 61 -6.59 0.97 3.47
N THR A 62 -7.58 0.09 3.39
CA THR A 62 -7.98 -0.70 2.22
C THR A 62 -9.44 -1.14 2.38
N ASP A 63 -10.17 -1.22 1.29
CA ASP A 63 -11.52 -1.78 1.22
C ASP A 63 -11.50 -3.25 0.74
N PHE A 64 -10.31 -3.83 0.55
CA PHE A 64 -10.07 -5.17 0.02
C PHE A 64 -10.63 -5.41 -1.39
N SER A 65 -11.17 -4.42 -2.05
CA SER A 65 -11.70 -4.52 -3.41
C SER A 65 -10.58 -4.59 -4.46
N TYR A 66 -10.98 -4.84 -5.72
CA TYR A 66 -10.07 -4.85 -6.86
C TYR A 66 -10.44 -3.70 -7.80
N ARG A 67 -9.46 -2.84 -8.13
CA ARG A 67 -9.71 -1.64 -8.92
C ARG A 67 -8.68 -1.47 -10.02
N ASN A 68 -9.12 -0.91 -11.14
CA ASN A 68 -8.24 -0.49 -12.23
C ASN A 68 -7.94 1.00 -12.03
N THR A 69 -6.71 1.31 -11.68
CA THR A 69 -6.22 2.66 -11.41
C THR A 69 -5.61 3.34 -12.66
N GLY A 70 -5.90 2.83 -13.84
CA GLY A 70 -5.40 3.41 -15.09
C GLY A 70 -3.89 3.26 -15.30
N LEU A 71 -3.26 2.25 -14.67
CA LEU A 71 -1.86 1.94 -14.97
C LEU A 71 -1.75 1.31 -16.37
N PRO A 72 -0.87 1.84 -17.23
CA PRO A 72 -0.63 1.21 -18.52
C PRO A 72 -0.01 -0.18 -18.34
N VAL A 73 -0.41 -1.11 -19.20
CA VAL A 73 0.16 -2.48 -19.20
C VAL A 73 1.66 -2.40 -19.47
N ASP A 74 2.44 -3.02 -18.61
CA ASP A 74 3.87 -3.21 -18.90
C ASP A 74 4.04 -4.15 -20.09
N LYS A 75 4.89 -3.76 -21.05
CA LYS A 75 5.06 -4.49 -22.33
C LYS A 75 5.76 -5.84 -22.14
N VAL A 76 6.55 -5.99 -21.09
CA VAL A 76 7.30 -7.22 -20.78
C VAL A 76 6.45 -8.13 -19.91
N LEU A 77 5.97 -7.63 -18.77
CA LEU A 77 5.21 -8.41 -17.80
C LEU A 77 3.82 -8.79 -18.29
N ARG A 78 3.20 -7.93 -19.11
CA ARG A 78 1.84 -8.11 -19.67
C ARG A 78 0.84 -8.60 -18.63
N ASP A 79 0.94 -8.03 -17.39
CA ASP A 79 0.05 -8.42 -16.32
C ASP A 79 -1.31 -7.76 -16.45
N LEU A 80 -2.33 -8.58 -16.66
CA LEU A 80 -3.73 -8.16 -16.75
C LEU A 80 -4.46 -8.20 -15.39
N GLY A 81 -3.74 -8.43 -14.30
CA GLY A 81 -4.29 -8.47 -12.97
C GLY A 81 -5.35 -9.55 -12.77
N ARG A 82 -6.43 -9.19 -12.09
CA ARG A 82 -7.52 -10.11 -11.73
C ARG A 82 -8.11 -10.87 -12.92
N MET A 83 -8.12 -10.28 -14.12
CA MET A 83 -8.60 -10.94 -15.32
C MET A 83 -7.89 -12.26 -15.61
N LYS A 84 -6.60 -12.40 -15.26
CA LYS A 84 -5.86 -13.66 -15.41
C LYS A 84 -6.45 -14.82 -14.58
N ILE A 85 -7.15 -14.50 -13.52
CA ILE A 85 -7.77 -15.48 -12.61
C ILE A 85 -9.23 -15.72 -12.96
N THR A 86 -9.99 -14.66 -13.26
CA THR A 86 -11.44 -14.72 -13.47
C THR A 86 -11.83 -15.03 -14.92
N GLY A 87 -10.95 -14.74 -15.89
CA GLY A 87 -11.24 -14.80 -17.31
C GLY A 87 -12.21 -13.72 -17.81
N LYS A 88 -12.62 -12.78 -16.94
CA LYS A 88 -13.63 -11.77 -17.26
C LYS A 88 -13.00 -10.47 -17.75
N ALA A 89 -13.46 -9.94 -18.88
CA ALA A 89 -12.93 -8.71 -19.47
C ALA A 89 -13.09 -7.48 -18.56
N GLU A 90 -14.20 -7.40 -17.80
CA GLU A 90 -14.43 -6.34 -16.81
C GLU A 90 -13.40 -6.33 -15.66
N ASP A 91 -12.70 -7.42 -15.43
CA ASP A 91 -11.63 -7.52 -14.40
C ASP A 91 -10.23 -7.18 -14.94
N SER A 92 -10.15 -6.71 -16.19
CA SER A 92 -8.88 -6.33 -16.80
C SER A 92 -8.21 -5.20 -16.03
N LEU A 93 -6.91 -5.39 -15.72
CA LEU A 93 -6.07 -4.44 -15.00
C LEU A 93 -6.58 -4.06 -13.61
N LYS A 94 -7.47 -4.85 -13.04
CA LYS A 94 -7.85 -4.69 -11.64
C LYS A 94 -6.85 -5.40 -10.74
N PHE A 95 -6.33 -4.64 -9.78
CA PHE A 95 -5.45 -5.10 -8.71
C PHE A 95 -6.09 -4.83 -7.36
N LYS A 96 -5.78 -5.65 -6.36
CA LYS A 96 -6.29 -5.46 -5.00
C LYS A 96 -5.84 -4.10 -4.45
N VAL A 97 -6.75 -3.35 -3.86
CA VAL A 97 -6.42 -2.11 -3.15
C VAL A 97 -5.48 -2.44 -2.00
N PRO A 98 -4.23 -1.95 -2.00
CA PRO A 98 -3.28 -2.23 -0.94
C PRO A 98 -3.64 -1.46 0.33
N SER A 99 -3.24 -2.00 1.49
CA SER A 99 -3.21 -1.20 2.70
C SER A 99 -2.17 -0.09 2.57
N LEU A 100 -2.48 1.10 3.12
CA LEU A 100 -1.50 2.18 3.22
C LEU A 100 -0.74 2.17 4.55
N ARG A 101 -0.98 1.19 5.42
CA ARG A 101 -0.17 1.02 6.62
C ARG A 101 1.29 0.80 6.24
N ASN A 102 2.19 1.54 6.89
CA ASN A 102 3.63 1.53 6.60
C ASN A 102 4.01 1.98 5.17
N VAL A 103 3.11 2.62 4.43
CA VAL A 103 3.33 2.99 3.03
C VAL A 103 4.57 3.86 2.81
N GLY A 104 4.95 4.69 3.78
CA GLY A 104 6.18 5.48 3.73
C GLY A 104 7.48 4.67 3.69
N MET A 105 7.43 3.35 3.98
CA MET A 105 8.58 2.46 4.08
C MET A 105 8.54 1.30 3.08
N THR A 106 7.45 1.13 2.33
CA THR A 106 7.21 -0.06 1.49
C THR A 106 7.37 0.22 0.00
N PHE A 107 8.28 1.10 -0.38
CA PHE A 107 8.65 1.27 -1.79
C PHE A 107 9.39 0.03 -2.34
N PRO A 108 9.36 -0.25 -3.64
CA PRO A 108 8.67 0.48 -4.71
C PRO A 108 7.16 0.23 -4.72
N TYR A 109 6.38 1.19 -5.27
CA TYR A 109 4.93 1.16 -5.33
C TYR A 109 4.40 0.73 -6.70
N GLY A 110 3.11 0.37 -6.72
CA GLY A 110 2.45 -0.25 -7.85
C GLY A 110 2.57 -1.78 -7.78
N HIS A 111 1.68 -2.50 -8.48
CA HIS A 111 1.71 -3.97 -8.49
C HIS A 111 2.99 -4.56 -9.11
N ASP A 112 3.68 -3.78 -9.90
CA ASP A 112 4.93 -4.13 -10.61
C ASP A 112 6.15 -3.31 -10.14
N GLY A 113 6.00 -2.55 -9.07
CA GLY A 113 7.11 -1.80 -8.48
C GLY A 113 7.61 -0.59 -9.30
N ARG A 114 6.82 -0.08 -10.24
CA ARG A 114 7.26 0.98 -11.17
C ARG A 114 7.47 2.36 -10.54
N PHE A 115 6.95 2.60 -9.35
CA PHE A 115 7.05 3.90 -8.68
C PHE A 115 8.01 3.84 -7.49
N PHE A 116 9.06 4.65 -7.53
CA PHE A 116 10.08 4.69 -6.48
C PHE A 116 9.83 5.77 -5.41
N SER A 117 8.73 6.52 -5.51
CA SER A 117 8.35 7.54 -4.53
C SER A 117 6.84 7.73 -4.48
N LEU A 118 6.31 8.21 -3.33
CA LEU A 118 4.91 8.62 -3.21
C LEU A 118 4.58 9.74 -4.20
N MET A 119 5.53 10.65 -4.47
CA MET A 119 5.35 11.70 -5.47
C MET A 119 5.02 11.11 -6.84
N SER A 120 5.73 10.08 -7.30
CA SER A 120 5.44 9.45 -8.60
C SER A 120 4.08 8.75 -8.63
N VAL A 121 3.60 8.22 -7.50
CA VAL A 121 2.24 7.71 -7.36
C VAL A 121 1.20 8.82 -7.49
N PHE A 122 1.42 9.97 -6.82
CA PHE A 122 0.50 11.11 -6.93
C PHE A 122 0.49 11.71 -8.35
N GLU A 123 1.65 11.79 -9.02
CA GLU A 123 1.70 12.22 -10.42
C GLU A 123 0.96 11.27 -11.34
N HIS A 124 0.99 9.95 -11.07
CA HIS A 124 0.17 9.00 -11.79
C HIS A 124 -1.32 9.37 -11.66
N TYR A 125 -1.85 9.47 -10.44
CA TYR A 125 -3.26 9.79 -10.21
C TYR A 125 -3.67 11.17 -10.75
N ARG A 126 -2.75 12.13 -10.73
CA ARG A 126 -3.01 13.51 -11.17
C ARG A 126 -3.01 13.67 -12.69
N LYS A 127 -2.07 13.01 -13.39
CA LYS A 127 -1.78 13.30 -14.81
C LYS A 127 -1.66 12.05 -15.68
N ASN A 128 -1.02 10.99 -15.18
CA ASN A 128 -0.47 9.93 -16.02
C ASN A 128 -1.39 8.71 -16.16
N MET A 129 -2.59 8.75 -15.59
CA MET A 129 -3.56 7.67 -15.75
C MET A 129 -4.01 7.52 -17.21
N VAL A 130 -4.05 6.30 -17.67
CA VAL A 130 -4.69 5.91 -18.94
C VAL A 130 -6.12 5.52 -18.64
N VAL A 131 -7.05 6.42 -18.90
CA VAL A 131 -8.47 6.18 -18.66
C VAL A 131 -9.06 5.33 -19.79
N GLY A 132 -9.70 4.22 -19.44
CA GLY A 132 -10.33 3.29 -20.36
C GLY A 132 -11.69 2.80 -19.84
N PRO A 133 -12.36 1.93 -20.59
CA PRO A 133 -13.72 1.45 -20.26
C PRO A 133 -13.83 0.79 -18.90
N VAL A 134 -12.77 0.11 -18.46
CA VAL A 134 -12.72 -0.63 -17.18
C VAL A 134 -11.97 0.11 -16.08
N THR A 135 -11.54 1.35 -16.31
CA THR A 135 -10.98 2.22 -15.26
C THR A 135 -12.05 2.47 -14.20
N ASP A 136 -11.64 2.45 -12.93
CA ASP A 136 -12.55 2.71 -11.80
C ASP A 136 -13.27 4.05 -11.97
N SER A 137 -14.59 4.05 -11.74
CA SER A 137 -15.44 5.23 -11.93
C SER A 137 -15.02 6.42 -11.07
N LEU A 138 -14.50 6.17 -9.87
CA LEU A 138 -14.01 7.21 -8.95
C LEU A 138 -12.74 7.91 -9.46
N LEU A 139 -12.06 7.34 -10.45
CA LEU A 139 -10.79 7.83 -10.96
C LEU A 139 -10.85 8.35 -12.40
N ARG A 140 -12.01 8.26 -13.07
CA ARG A 140 -12.13 8.67 -14.48
C ARG A 140 -11.75 10.13 -14.72
N ASP A 141 -12.09 11.01 -13.78
CA ASP A 141 -11.78 12.44 -13.87
C ASP A 141 -10.37 12.78 -13.34
N LYS A 142 -9.58 11.77 -12.99
CA LYS A 142 -8.29 11.89 -12.31
C LYS A 142 -8.42 12.63 -10.97
N LEU A 143 -7.38 12.64 -10.17
CA LEU A 143 -7.42 13.36 -8.90
C LEU A 143 -6.85 14.77 -9.08
N ALA A 144 -7.66 15.78 -8.88
CA ALA A 144 -7.20 17.16 -8.80
C ALA A 144 -6.40 17.33 -7.49
N LEU A 145 -5.07 17.29 -7.58
CA LEU A 145 -4.13 17.45 -6.47
C LEU A 145 -3.15 18.57 -6.79
N SER A 146 -3.10 19.61 -5.95
CA SER A 146 -2.04 20.62 -5.99
C SER A 146 -0.75 20.07 -5.35
N ASN A 147 0.39 20.73 -5.62
CA ASN A 147 1.66 20.35 -4.97
C ASN A 147 1.59 20.52 -3.45
N PHE A 148 0.84 21.54 -2.97
CA PHE A 148 0.59 21.74 -1.56
C PHE A 148 -0.16 20.53 -0.95
N GLU A 149 -1.27 20.11 -1.55
CA GLU A 149 -2.03 18.96 -1.08
C GLU A 149 -1.22 17.66 -1.09
N ILE A 150 -0.35 17.46 -2.08
CA ILE A 150 0.56 16.31 -2.14
C ILE A 150 1.52 16.34 -0.94
N GLY A 151 2.07 17.49 -0.59
CA GLY A 151 2.93 17.64 0.60
C GLY A 151 2.20 17.26 1.90
N GLN A 152 0.97 17.74 2.07
CA GLN A 152 0.15 17.43 3.24
C GLN A 152 -0.25 15.94 3.28
N LEU A 153 -0.69 15.37 2.16
CA LEU A 153 -0.98 13.94 2.06
C LEU A 153 0.24 13.09 2.41
N THR A 154 1.41 13.45 1.92
CA THR A 154 2.66 12.76 2.24
C THR A 154 2.94 12.81 3.75
N ALA A 155 2.78 13.99 4.38
CA ALA A 155 2.94 14.13 5.83
C ALA A 155 1.97 13.21 6.59
N PHE A 156 0.71 13.16 6.19
CA PHE A 156 -0.27 12.24 6.77
C PHE A 156 0.11 10.77 6.55
N LEU A 157 0.47 10.37 5.34
CA LEU A 157 0.81 8.97 5.03
C LEU A 157 2.01 8.48 5.85
N HIS A 158 2.96 9.34 6.18
CA HIS A 158 4.05 8.98 7.08
C HIS A 158 3.59 8.71 8.52
N THR A 159 2.45 9.26 8.96
CA THR A 159 1.87 8.94 10.27
C THR A 159 1.38 7.50 10.39
N LEU A 160 1.20 6.80 9.26
CA LEU A 160 0.79 5.40 9.20
C LEU A 160 1.96 4.42 9.40
N THR A 161 3.18 4.94 9.63
CA THR A 161 4.38 4.12 9.86
C THR A 161 4.42 3.64 11.31
N ASP A 162 4.43 2.33 11.49
CA ASP A 162 4.57 1.66 12.77
C ASP A 162 6.01 1.14 12.94
N SER A 163 6.86 1.97 13.54
CA SER A 163 8.27 1.64 13.73
C SER A 163 8.50 0.46 14.68
N ALA A 164 7.57 0.20 15.60
CA ALA A 164 7.67 -0.95 16.50
C ALA A 164 7.45 -2.25 15.73
N PHE A 165 6.42 -2.27 14.88
CA PHE A 165 6.15 -3.40 14.00
C PHE A 165 7.31 -3.68 13.02
N LEU A 166 7.82 -2.62 12.36
CA LEU A 166 8.89 -2.76 11.37
C LEU A 166 10.23 -3.22 11.95
N LYS A 167 10.43 -3.04 13.26
CA LYS A 167 11.66 -3.45 13.97
C LYS A 167 11.45 -4.66 14.88
N ASP A 168 10.30 -5.30 14.82
CA ASP A 168 10.00 -6.44 15.67
C ASP A 168 10.88 -7.64 15.31
N PRO A 169 11.73 -8.11 16.24
CA PRO A 169 12.67 -9.20 15.95
C PRO A 169 11.97 -10.51 15.57
N ARG A 170 10.70 -10.69 15.91
CA ARG A 170 9.91 -11.87 15.51
C ARG A 170 9.70 -11.99 14.01
N PHE A 171 9.80 -10.87 13.28
CA PHE A 171 9.53 -10.78 11.84
C PHE A 171 10.81 -10.58 11.01
N VAL A 172 11.96 -10.50 11.67
CA VAL A 172 13.26 -10.42 10.98
C VAL A 172 13.70 -11.80 10.53
N GLN A 173 14.36 -11.86 9.38
CA GLN A 173 14.94 -13.10 8.89
C GLN A 173 15.91 -13.70 9.95
N PRO A 174 15.80 -14.99 10.29
CA PRO A 174 16.71 -15.64 11.22
C PRO A 174 18.18 -15.43 10.82
N GLY A 175 19.02 -15.04 11.80
CA GLY A 175 20.42 -14.70 11.57
C GLY A 175 20.70 -13.22 11.30
N TYR A 176 19.65 -12.40 11.14
CA TYR A 176 19.77 -10.95 10.91
C TYR A 176 19.28 -10.10 12.08
N GLU A 177 18.97 -10.72 13.21
CA GLU A 177 18.36 -10.05 14.38
C GLU A 177 19.26 -8.96 14.98
N ASN A 178 20.58 -9.05 14.77
CA ASN A 178 21.58 -8.13 15.32
C ASN A 178 22.15 -7.13 14.31
N LEU A 179 21.67 -7.11 13.07
CA LEU A 179 22.17 -6.19 12.07
C LEU A 179 21.49 -4.84 12.20
N SER A 180 22.14 -3.90 12.87
CA SER A 180 21.74 -2.48 12.87
C SER A 180 21.86 -1.80 11.50
N ASN A 181 22.58 -2.43 10.54
CA ASN A 181 22.62 -2.05 9.12
C ASN A 181 22.50 -3.33 8.25
N PRO A 182 21.60 -3.35 7.25
CA PRO A 182 21.61 -4.44 6.28
C PRO A 182 22.95 -4.47 5.54
N PRO A 183 23.48 -5.65 5.17
CA PRO A 183 24.69 -5.73 4.37
C PRO A 183 24.48 -4.98 3.05
N ALA A 184 25.51 -4.24 2.61
CA ALA A 184 25.50 -3.40 1.42
C ALA A 184 25.27 -4.14 0.09
N ASP A 185 25.15 -5.46 0.09
CA ASP A 185 25.24 -6.33 -1.07
C ASP A 185 23.91 -6.84 -1.63
N ILE A 186 22.77 -6.19 -1.33
CA ILE A 186 21.46 -6.61 -1.89
C ILE A 186 21.14 -5.94 -3.25
N HIS A 187 22.12 -5.27 -3.86
CA HIS A 187 21.97 -4.62 -5.17
C HIS A 187 23.07 -5.09 -6.15
N GLN A 188 23.14 -6.39 -6.44
CA GLN A 188 23.77 -6.91 -7.66
C GLN A 188 22.77 -7.72 -8.48
#